data_29bba840bef91fd4c033dc0468e6e259
#
_entry.id   29bba840bef91fd4c033dc0468e6e259
#
_cell.length_a   1.000
_cell.length_b   1.000
_cell.length_c   1.000
_cell.angle_alpha   90.00
_cell.angle_beta   90.00
_cell.angle_gamma   90.00
#
_symmetry.space_group_name_H-M   'P 1'
#
loop_
_entity.id
_entity.type
_entity.pdbx_description
1 polymer ?
#
loop_
_entity_poly.entity_id
_entity_poly.type
_entity_poly.pdbx_seq_one_letter_code
_entity_poly.pdbx_strand_id
1 'polypeptide(L)'
;YKIEQIEGIGATYAEKLEAAGVKTTEDLLEKCAAKKGRAALAEETGISEKLILKWTNHADLFRINGIAGQFAELLEAAGVDTVKELRHRVPANLHAKVTEVNTEKNLCNRVPSLPELEKMIAQAKELEPVITY
;
A
#
# COMPACT_ATOMS: atom_id res chain seq x y z
N TYR A 1 -9.66 4.91 -4.94
CA TYR A 1 -8.78 6.08 -4.77
C TYR A 1 -8.02 6.37 -6.06
N LYS A 2 -7.70 7.64 -6.28
CA LYS A 2 -6.88 8.05 -7.41
C LYS A 2 -5.44 7.56 -7.21
N ILE A 3 -4.77 7.25 -8.32
CA ILE A 3 -3.41 6.70 -8.27
C ILE A 3 -2.40 7.63 -7.58
N GLU A 4 -2.61 8.93 -7.68
CA GLU A 4 -1.73 9.93 -7.05
C GLU A 4 -1.79 9.92 -5.53
N GLN A 5 -2.79 9.27 -4.93
CA GLN A 5 -2.88 9.16 -3.47
C GLN A 5 -1.85 8.19 -2.88
N ILE A 6 -1.24 7.36 -3.71
CA ILE A 6 -0.12 6.53 -3.25
C ILE A 6 1.10 7.43 -3.08
N GLU A 7 1.73 7.36 -1.91
CA GLU A 7 2.95 8.13 -1.62
C GLU A 7 4.06 7.74 -2.62
N GLY A 8 4.72 8.74 -3.15
CA GLY A 8 5.78 8.55 -4.12
C GLY A 8 5.33 8.61 -5.57
N ILE A 9 4.03 8.60 -5.84
CA ILE A 9 3.53 8.80 -7.19
C ILE A 9 3.24 10.28 -7.38
N GLY A 10 4.20 10.97 -7.99
CA GLY A 10 4.01 12.36 -8.39
C GLY A 10 3.37 12.46 -9.76
N ALA A 11 3.22 13.71 -10.24
CA ALA A 11 2.56 13.99 -11.51
C ALA A 11 3.16 13.22 -12.69
N THR A 12 4.47 13.10 -12.77
CA THR A 12 5.15 12.42 -13.88
C THR A 12 4.82 10.94 -13.91
N TYR A 13 4.86 10.26 -12.77
CA TYR A 13 4.51 8.84 -12.68
C TYR A 13 3.02 8.63 -12.92
N ALA A 14 2.19 9.49 -12.36
CA ALA A 14 0.74 9.41 -12.56
C ALA A 14 0.39 9.51 -14.04
N GLU A 15 1.02 10.42 -14.77
CA GLU A 15 0.80 10.59 -16.20
C GLU A 15 1.15 9.33 -16.98
N LYS A 16 2.30 8.72 -16.68
CA LYS A 16 2.72 7.47 -17.32
C LYS A 16 1.77 6.32 -17.03
N LEU A 17 1.32 6.21 -15.78
CA LEU A 17 0.39 5.15 -15.38
C LEU A 17 -0.99 5.36 -16.02
N GLU A 18 -1.48 6.59 -16.07
CA GLU A 18 -2.75 6.91 -16.71
C GLU A 18 -2.73 6.61 -18.21
N ALA A 19 -1.63 6.89 -18.87
CA ALA A 19 -1.45 6.57 -20.29
C ALA A 19 -1.48 5.06 -20.54
N ALA A 20 -1.11 4.26 -19.54
CA ALA A 20 -1.16 2.79 -19.60
C ALA A 20 -2.50 2.22 -19.10
N GLY A 21 -3.48 3.08 -18.80
CA GLY A 21 -4.80 2.65 -18.35
C GLY A 21 -4.93 2.45 -16.84
N VAL A 22 -3.94 2.90 -16.06
CA VAL A 22 -3.94 2.79 -14.60
C VAL A 22 -4.24 4.16 -14.00
N LYS A 23 -5.48 4.40 -13.61
CA LYS A 23 -5.95 5.69 -13.10
C LYS A 23 -6.25 5.67 -11.61
N THR A 24 -6.54 4.49 -11.06
CA THR A 24 -6.93 4.30 -9.66
C THR A 24 -6.08 3.22 -9.00
N THR A 25 -6.12 3.18 -7.67
CA THR A 25 -5.44 2.13 -6.91
C THR A 25 -6.04 0.76 -7.23
N GLU A 26 -7.34 0.69 -7.49
CA GLU A 26 -8.02 -0.53 -7.90
C GLU A 26 -7.51 -1.02 -9.25
N ASP A 27 -7.33 -0.11 -10.22
CA ASP A 27 -6.78 -0.44 -11.54
C ASP A 27 -5.37 -1.02 -11.39
N LEU A 28 -4.55 -0.40 -10.55
CA LEU A 28 -3.18 -0.86 -10.32
C LEU A 28 -3.16 -2.26 -9.71
N LEU A 29 -3.98 -2.48 -8.69
CA LEU A 29 -4.04 -3.76 -8.01
C LEU A 29 -4.52 -4.87 -8.96
N GLU A 30 -5.55 -4.60 -9.76
CA GLU A 30 -6.09 -5.55 -10.72
C GLU A 30 -5.03 -5.93 -11.76
N LYS A 31 -4.33 -4.93 -12.31
CA LYS A 31 -3.36 -5.14 -13.37
C LYS A 31 -2.06 -5.78 -12.87
N CYS A 32 -1.67 -5.46 -11.65
CA CYS A 32 -0.36 -5.78 -11.09
C CYS A 32 -0.39 -6.77 -9.93
N ALA A 33 -1.51 -7.42 -9.67
CA ALA A 33 -1.60 -8.44 -8.63
C ALA A 33 -0.61 -9.58 -8.86
N ALA A 34 -0.43 -10.00 -10.10
CA ALA A 34 0.51 -11.05 -10.48
C ALA A 34 1.81 -10.45 -11.03
N LYS A 35 2.90 -11.17 -10.83
CA LYS A 35 4.22 -10.76 -11.33
C LYS A 35 4.22 -10.44 -12.83
N LYS A 36 3.52 -11.24 -13.63
CA LYS A 36 3.42 -11.05 -15.07
C LYS A 36 2.85 -9.66 -15.42
N GLY A 37 1.82 -9.23 -14.73
CA GLY A 37 1.22 -7.92 -14.94
C GLY A 37 2.15 -6.78 -14.56
N ARG A 38 2.91 -6.95 -13.48
CA ARG A 38 3.90 -5.95 -13.06
C ARG A 38 5.02 -5.80 -14.08
N ALA A 39 5.52 -6.93 -14.59
CA ALA A 39 6.56 -6.91 -15.62
C ALA A 39 6.08 -6.24 -16.92
N ALA A 40 4.84 -6.52 -17.32
CA ALA A 40 4.24 -5.92 -18.51
C ALA A 40 4.09 -4.41 -18.36
N LEU A 41 3.62 -3.95 -17.19
CA LEU A 41 3.46 -2.52 -16.92
C LEU A 41 4.81 -1.81 -16.86
N ALA A 42 5.83 -2.44 -16.28
CA ALA A 42 7.18 -1.90 -16.23
C ALA A 42 7.73 -1.68 -17.64
N GLU A 43 7.55 -2.65 -18.52
CA GLU A 43 8.00 -2.55 -19.92
C GLU A 43 7.25 -1.44 -20.65
N GLU A 44 5.95 -1.34 -20.47
CA GLU A 44 5.11 -0.36 -21.14
C GLU A 44 5.42 1.08 -20.69
N THR A 45 5.66 1.28 -19.41
CA THR A 45 5.84 2.62 -18.83
C THR A 45 7.29 3.06 -18.66
N GLY A 46 8.23 2.11 -18.67
CA GLY A 46 9.62 2.39 -18.34
C GLY A 46 9.88 2.57 -16.85
N ILE A 47 8.88 2.30 -16.01
CA ILE A 47 9.01 2.38 -14.55
C ILE A 47 9.54 1.03 -14.04
N SER A 48 10.43 1.04 -13.03
CA SER A 48 11.01 -0.19 -12.52
C SER A 48 9.93 -1.11 -11.90
N GLU A 49 10.09 -2.42 -12.05
CA GLU A 49 9.20 -3.40 -11.43
C GLU A 49 9.19 -3.25 -9.90
N LYS A 50 10.31 -2.88 -9.32
CA LYS A 50 10.44 -2.69 -7.88
C LYS A 50 9.51 -1.58 -7.37
N LEU A 51 9.46 -0.45 -8.08
CA LEU A 51 8.55 0.63 -7.74
C LEU A 51 7.10 0.22 -7.97
N ILE A 52 6.83 -0.46 -9.06
CA ILE A 52 5.47 -0.94 -9.35
C ILE A 52 5.00 -1.89 -8.26
N LEU A 53 5.84 -2.81 -7.81
CA LEU A 53 5.51 -3.72 -6.72
C LEU A 53 5.22 -2.95 -5.42
N LYS A 54 6.07 -1.96 -5.09
CA LYS A 54 5.85 -1.12 -3.91
C LYS A 54 4.48 -0.46 -3.96
N TRP A 55 4.14 0.15 -5.08
CA TRP A 55 2.85 0.83 -5.24
C TRP A 55 1.68 -0.14 -5.25
N THR A 56 1.87 -1.34 -5.81
CA THR A 56 0.85 -2.39 -5.79
C THR A 56 0.58 -2.83 -4.35
N ASN A 57 1.61 -2.97 -3.54
CA ASN A 57 1.47 -3.28 -2.12
C ASN A 57 0.68 -2.19 -1.39
N HIS A 58 0.94 -0.91 -1.68
CA HIS A 58 0.18 0.20 -1.12
C HIS A 58 -1.28 0.16 -1.57
N ALA A 59 -1.52 -0.12 -2.86
CA ALA A 59 -2.88 -0.25 -3.39
C ALA A 59 -3.64 -1.38 -2.67
N ASP A 60 -2.96 -2.45 -2.33
CA ASP A 60 -3.55 -3.54 -1.56
C ASP A 60 -3.97 -3.08 -0.15
N LEU A 61 -3.13 -2.32 0.52
CA LEU A 61 -3.47 -1.75 1.84
C LEU A 61 -4.63 -0.77 1.76
N PHE A 62 -4.80 -0.07 0.64
CA PHE A 62 -5.90 0.88 0.44
C PHE A 62 -7.26 0.18 0.41
N ARG A 63 -7.32 -1.14 0.27
CA ARG A 63 -8.56 -1.93 0.37
C ARG A 63 -9.17 -1.84 1.77
N ILE A 64 -8.37 -1.48 2.75
CA ILE A 64 -8.80 -1.38 4.15
C ILE A 64 -9.26 0.04 4.43
N ASN A 65 -10.44 0.19 5.02
CA ASN A 65 -10.98 1.49 5.40
C ASN A 65 -10.06 2.18 6.41
N GLY A 66 -9.74 3.42 6.14
CA GLY A 66 -8.87 4.21 7.01
C GLY A 66 -7.39 4.16 6.65
N ILE A 67 -6.99 3.28 5.73
CA ILE A 67 -5.61 3.22 5.25
C ILE A 67 -5.56 3.88 3.88
N ALA A 68 -4.81 4.98 3.79
CA ALA A 68 -4.48 5.65 2.53
C ALA A 68 -3.15 6.39 2.72
N GLY A 69 -2.55 6.79 1.62
CA GLY A 69 -1.36 7.67 1.60
C GLY A 69 -0.35 7.42 2.70
N GLN A 70 -0.33 8.32 3.66
CA GLN A 70 0.67 8.32 4.73
C GLN A 70 0.60 7.09 5.64
N PHE A 71 -0.60 6.58 5.92
CA PHE A 71 -0.73 5.39 6.77
C PHE A 71 -0.18 4.13 6.06
N ALA A 72 -0.40 4.01 4.75
CA ALA A 72 0.17 2.91 3.98
C ALA A 72 1.70 2.94 4.03
N GLU A 73 2.29 4.12 3.89
CA GLU A 73 3.74 4.29 3.97
C GLU A 73 4.26 3.99 5.38
N LEU A 74 3.57 4.45 6.41
CA LEU A 74 3.94 4.16 7.80
C LEU A 74 3.90 2.67 8.10
N LEU A 75 2.84 1.98 7.67
CA LEU A 75 2.71 0.55 7.85
C LEU A 75 3.84 -0.20 7.12
N GLU A 76 4.14 0.19 5.89
CA GLU A 76 5.24 -0.41 5.14
C GLU A 76 6.57 -0.25 5.88
N ALA A 77 6.84 0.94 6.40
CA ALA A 77 8.06 1.20 7.18
C ALA A 77 8.11 0.38 8.47
N ALA A 78 6.96 0.00 9.00
CA ALA A 78 6.85 -0.85 10.18
C ALA A 78 6.85 -2.36 9.84
N GLY A 79 7.04 -2.70 8.57
CA GLY A 79 7.12 -4.09 8.12
C GLY A 79 5.81 -4.69 7.62
N VAL A 80 4.77 -3.87 7.43
CA VAL A 80 3.46 -4.34 6.98
C VAL A 80 3.15 -3.70 5.63
N ASP A 81 3.32 -4.44 4.56
CA ASP A 81 3.18 -3.91 3.20
C ASP A 81 1.93 -4.40 2.46
N THR A 82 1.24 -5.43 2.96
CA THR A 82 0.05 -6.00 2.31
C THR A 82 -1.02 -6.36 3.32
N VAL A 83 -2.24 -6.59 2.81
CA VAL A 83 -3.36 -7.10 3.61
C VAL A 83 -2.99 -8.44 4.25
N LYS A 84 -2.32 -9.31 3.50
CA LYS A 84 -1.88 -10.62 4.00
C LYS A 84 -0.95 -10.48 5.20
N GLU A 85 -0.02 -9.54 5.15
CA GLU A 85 0.92 -9.27 6.26
C GLU A 85 0.19 -8.66 7.46
N LEU A 86 -0.71 -7.72 7.20
CA LEU A 86 -1.46 -7.03 8.25
C LEU A 86 -2.30 -8.01 9.08
N ARG A 87 -2.94 -8.98 8.44
CA ARG A 87 -3.84 -9.93 9.12
C ARG A 87 -3.14 -10.77 10.17
N HIS A 88 -1.81 -10.90 10.11
CA HIS A 88 -1.03 -11.69 11.04
C HIS A 88 -0.45 -10.88 12.20
N ARG A 89 -0.71 -9.58 12.25
CA ARG A 89 -0.14 -8.71 13.28
C ARG A 89 -1.00 -8.67 14.54
N VAL A 90 -0.32 -8.50 15.67
CA VAL A 90 -0.97 -8.26 16.97
C VAL A 90 -1.14 -6.75 17.13
N PRO A 91 -2.37 -6.23 17.35
CA PRO A 91 -2.61 -4.80 17.38
C PRO A 91 -1.70 -4.00 18.32
N ALA A 92 -1.52 -4.47 19.55
CA ALA A 92 -0.67 -3.77 20.52
C ALA A 92 0.79 -3.70 20.07
N ASN A 93 1.32 -4.79 19.51
CA ASN A 93 2.69 -4.82 19.02
C ASN A 93 2.86 -3.93 17.80
N LEU A 94 1.88 -3.93 16.90
CA LEU A 94 1.92 -3.08 15.72
C LEU A 94 1.82 -1.60 16.11
N HIS A 95 0.96 -1.27 17.07
CA HIS A 95 0.83 0.09 17.58
C HIS A 95 2.17 0.60 18.12
N ALA A 96 2.85 -0.20 18.93
CA ALA A 96 4.17 0.15 19.45
C ALA A 96 5.17 0.36 18.32
N LYS A 97 5.16 -0.49 17.31
CA LYS A 97 6.09 -0.40 16.18
C LYS A 97 5.84 0.81 15.31
N VAL A 98 4.59 1.12 14.95
CA VAL A 98 4.30 2.30 14.12
C VAL A 98 4.58 3.58 14.89
N THR A 99 4.37 3.60 16.21
CA THR A 99 4.71 4.75 17.05
C THR A 99 6.22 5.00 17.04
N GLU A 100 7.01 3.94 17.22
CA GLU A 100 8.47 4.00 17.16
C GLU A 100 8.96 4.50 15.80
N VAL A 101 8.45 3.92 14.73
CA VAL A 101 8.84 4.29 13.37
C VAL A 101 8.46 5.74 13.06
N ASN A 102 7.28 6.17 13.48
CA ASN A 102 6.86 7.55 13.20
C ASN A 102 7.65 8.57 14.04
N THR A 103 8.04 8.21 15.25
CA THR A 103 8.92 9.06 16.07
C THR A 103 10.26 9.27 15.37
N GLU A 104 10.79 8.23 14.75
CA GLU A 104 12.07 8.27 14.06
C GLU A 104 11.99 8.93 12.68
N LYS A 105 10.98 8.57 11.87
CA LYS A 105 10.89 8.97 10.46
C LYS A 105 9.90 10.10 10.19
N ASN A 106 9.00 10.37 11.11
CA ASN A 106 7.99 11.43 10.97
C ASN A 106 7.20 11.35 9.66
N LEU A 107 6.67 10.18 9.34
CA LEU A 107 5.92 9.94 8.11
C LEU A 107 4.49 10.45 8.15
N CYS A 108 3.89 10.48 9.34
CA CYS A 108 2.50 10.89 9.54
C CYS A 108 2.40 11.95 10.61
N ASN A 109 1.38 12.82 10.50
CA ASN A 109 1.09 13.82 11.53
C ASN A 109 0.55 13.18 12.80
N ARG A 110 -0.08 12.02 12.67
CA ARG A 110 -0.52 11.22 13.82
C ARG A 110 -0.35 9.73 13.51
N VAL A 111 -0.22 8.94 14.55
CA VAL A 111 -0.16 7.47 14.45
C VAL A 111 -1.59 6.93 14.58
N PRO A 112 -1.98 5.89 13.84
CA PRO A 112 -3.27 5.23 14.04
C PRO A 112 -3.40 4.78 15.50
N SER A 113 -4.56 4.99 16.10
CA SER A 113 -4.81 4.56 17.48
C SER A 113 -4.92 3.04 17.55
N LEU A 114 -4.79 2.50 18.77
CA LEU A 114 -4.94 1.05 18.98
C LEU A 114 -6.30 0.54 18.48
N PRO A 115 -7.44 1.19 18.83
CA PRO A 115 -8.73 0.76 18.27
C PRO A 115 -8.80 0.82 16.75
N GLU A 116 -8.19 1.83 16.13
CA GLU A 116 -8.12 1.91 14.67
C GLU A 116 -7.36 0.72 14.09
N LEU A 117 -6.22 0.37 14.66
CA LEU A 117 -5.42 -0.78 14.21
C LEU A 117 -6.17 -2.10 14.42
N GLU A 118 -6.90 -2.23 15.52
CA GLU A 118 -7.72 -3.42 15.77
C GLU A 118 -8.76 -3.61 14.66
N LYS A 119 -9.43 -2.52 14.24
CA LYS A 119 -10.40 -2.56 13.15
C LYS A 119 -9.75 -2.88 11.81
N MET A 120 -8.59 -2.29 11.53
CA MET A 120 -7.85 -2.53 10.30
C MET A 120 -7.42 -4.00 10.18
N ILE A 121 -6.90 -4.58 11.26
CA ILE A 121 -6.48 -5.98 11.30
C ILE A 121 -7.69 -6.91 11.16
N ALA A 122 -8.80 -6.59 11.84
CA ALA A 122 -10.03 -7.37 11.72
C ALA A 122 -10.54 -7.38 10.28
N GLN A 123 -10.53 -6.24 9.61
CA GLN A 123 -10.93 -6.15 8.20
C GLN A 123 -9.96 -6.93 7.31
N ALA A 124 -8.66 -6.86 7.58
CA ALA A 124 -7.66 -7.61 6.82
C ALA A 124 -7.91 -9.12 6.86
N LYS A 125 -8.40 -9.64 7.99
CA LYS A 125 -8.74 -11.06 8.12
C LYS A 125 -9.92 -11.48 7.26
N GLU A 126 -10.76 -10.53 6.86
CA GLU A 126 -11.94 -10.81 6.03
C GLU A 126 -11.65 -10.68 4.53
N LEU A 127 -10.52 -10.09 4.17
CA LEU A 127 -10.13 -9.87 2.78
C LEU A 127 -9.25 -10.99 2.26
N GLU A 128 -9.48 -11.38 0.99
CA GLU A 128 -8.63 -12.37 0.34
C GLU A 128 -7.31 -11.74 -0.11
N PRO A 129 -6.17 -12.40 0.10
CA PRO A 129 -4.91 -11.96 -0.49
C PRO A 129 -4.99 -12.03 -2.02
N VAL A 130 -4.52 -11.00 -2.71
CA VAL A 130 -4.61 -10.95 -4.18
C VAL A 130 -3.26 -10.83 -4.86
N ILE A 131 -2.22 -10.38 -4.16
CA ILE A 131 -0.90 -10.18 -4.75
C ILE A 131 -0.12 -11.50 -4.72
N THR A 132 0.46 -11.87 -5.86
CA THR A 132 1.36 -13.02 -5.97
C THR A 132 2.74 -12.54 -6.44
N TYR A 133 3.77 -13.28 -6.06
CA TYR A 133 5.16 -12.94 -6.32
C TYR A 133 5.84 -13.99 -7.21
#